data_68fa0bf404faa34d56c2b990702cd0ad
#
_entry.id   68fa0bf404faa34d56c2b990702cd0ad
#
_cell.length_a   1.000
_cell.length_b   1.000
_cell.length_c   1.000
_cell.angle_alpha   90.00
_cell.angle_beta   90.00
_cell.angle_gamma   90.00
#
_symmetry.space_group_name_H-M   'P 1'
#
loop_
_entity.id
_entity.type
_entity.pdbx_description
1 polymer ?
#
loop_
_entity_poly.entity_id
_entity_poly.type
_entity_poly.pdbx_seq_one_letter_code
_entity_poly.pdbx_strand_id
1 'polypeptide(L)'
;MDRAAFVGFVRSQGWGVVASLGHGGGPQAAFLAVAATDAGELVFDARASSRKVANVARDPRVAVTVGGTDGTTVQCEGVADVPAGADRRRCAAAYAAAFPQFAGSLRDDGIVLLRVTLAWARYGDFRDGRSVMTEVDVTRWGPAGD
;
A
#
# COMPACT_ATOMS: atom_id res chain seq x y z
N MET A 1 12.12 8.51 -9.94
CA MET A 1 10.76 8.75 -9.39
C MET A 1 10.93 9.28 -7.98
N ASP A 2 10.52 10.50 -7.72
CA ASP A 2 10.49 11.06 -6.37
C ASP A 2 9.20 10.66 -5.62
N ARG A 3 9.08 11.11 -4.35
CA ARG A 3 7.92 10.79 -3.53
C ARG A 3 6.60 11.26 -4.14
N ALA A 4 6.55 12.48 -4.66
CA ALA A 4 5.33 13.03 -5.24
C ALA A 4 4.89 12.24 -6.48
N ALA A 5 5.84 11.87 -7.34
CA ALA A 5 5.58 11.05 -8.52
C ALA A 5 5.11 9.64 -8.13
N PHE A 6 5.71 9.03 -7.11
CA PHE A 6 5.27 7.74 -6.58
C PHE A 6 3.84 7.79 -6.05
N VAL A 7 3.54 8.78 -5.20
CA VAL A 7 2.20 8.98 -4.64
C VAL A 7 1.18 9.21 -5.75
N GLY A 8 1.52 10.05 -6.73
CA GLY A 8 0.68 10.29 -7.90
C GLY A 8 0.41 9.03 -8.72
N PHE A 9 1.44 8.19 -8.90
CA PHE A 9 1.30 6.91 -9.58
C PHE A 9 0.33 5.97 -8.84
N VAL A 10 0.53 5.76 -7.54
CA VAL A 10 -0.36 4.89 -6.75
C VAL A 10 -1.81 5.38 -6.81
N ARG A 11 -2.02 6.69 -6.66
CA ARG A 11 -3.36 7.30 -6.72
C ARG A 11 -4.00 7.14 -8.10
N SER A 12 -3.23 7.23 -9.18
CA SER A 12 -3.76 7.07 -10.54
C SER A 12 -4.13 5.63 -10.86
N GLN A 13 -3.41 4.65 -10.32
CA GLN A 13 -3.67 3.23 -10.53
C GLN A 13 -4.75 2.69 -9.59
N GLY A 14 -4.68 3.02 -8.31
CA GLY A 14 -5.72 2.75 -7.30
C GLY A 14 -5.85 1.30 -6.86
N TRP A 15 -5.34 0.33 -7.61
CA TRP A 15 -5.51 -1.10 -7.34
C TRP A 15 -4.19 -1.83 -7.39
N GLY A 16 -4.07 -2.86 -6.54
CA GLY A 16 -2.85 -3.63 -6.46
C GLY A 16 -3.02 -4.96 -5.75
N VAL A 17 -1.92 -5.68 -5.66
CA VAL A 17 -1.82 -6.96 -4.94
C VAL A 17 -1.01 -6.73 -3.68
N VAL A 18 -1.56 -7.12 -2.55
CA VAL A 18 -0.86 -7.15 -1.26
C VAL A 18 -0.56 -8.60 -0.90
N ALA A 19 0.71 -8.90 -0.69
CA ALA A 19 1.18 -10.21 -0.24
C ALA A 19 1.64 -10.14 1.21
N SER A 20 1.26 -11.14 1.99
CA SER A 20 1.64 -11.33 3.38
C SER A 20 2.01 -12.78 3.64
N LEU A 21 2.62 -13.06 4.79
CA LEU A 21 3.09 -14.40 5.14
C LEU A 21 2.05 -15.09 6.03
N GLY A 22 1.55 -16.22 5.56
CA GLY A 22 0.62 -17.06 6.29
C GLY A 22 1.27 -17.78 7.46
N HIS A 23 0.44 -18.45 8.26
CA HIS A 23 0.92 -19.37 9.31
C HIS A 23 1.77 -20.46 8.68
N GLY A 24 3.01 -20.61 9.15
CA GLY A 24 3.98 -21.52 8.53
C GLY A 24 4.85 -20.89 7.43
N GLY A 25 4.69 -19.57 7.15
CA GLY A 25 5.57 -18.81 6.26
C GLY A 25 5.20 -18.84 4.78
N GLY A 26 4.11 -19.52 4.39
CA GLY A 26 3.65 -19.53 3.00
C GLY A 26 3.13 -18.15 2.56
N PRO A 27 3.51 -17.66 1.36
CA PRO A 27 3.03 -16.37 0.87
C PRO A 27 1.55 -16.45 0.48
N GLN A 28 0.81 -15.40 0.82
CA GLN A 28 -0.60 -15.22 0.47
C GLN A 28 -0.79 -13.86 -0.17
N ALA A 29 -1.64 -13.75 -1.17
CA ALA A 29 -1.84 -12.54 -1.93
C ALA A 29 -3.33 -12.22 -2.11
N ALA A 30 -3.67 -10.93 -2.11
CA ALA A 30 -5.01 -10.44 -2.36
C ALA A 30 -4.96 -9.19 -3.24
N PHE A 31 -5.85 -9.13 -4.23
CA PHE A 31 -6.08 -7.93 -5.05
C PHE A 31 -7.07 -7.01 -4.36
N LEU A 32 -6.71 -5.74 -4.17
CA LEU A 32 -7.53 -4.79 -3.43
C LEU A 32 -7.21 -3.32 -3.78
N ALA A 33 -8.04 -2.41 -3.30
CA ALA A 33 -7.83 -0.98 -3.42
C ALA A 33 -6.67 -0.54 -2.53
N VAL A 34 -5.75 0.25 -3.09
CA VAL A 34 -4.56 0.76 -2.41
C VAL A 34 -4.49 2.28 -2.58
N ALA A 35 -4.50 3.00 -1.48
CA ALA A 35 -4.28 4.44 -1.43
C ALA A 35 -2.83 4.75 -1.03
N ALA A 36 -2.43 6.00 -1.18
CA ALA A 36 -1.16 6.51 -0.68
C ALA A 36 -1.34 7.81 0.09
N THR A 37 -0.66 7.94 1.22
CA THR A 37 -0.53 9.22 1.93
C THR A 37 0.48 10.11 1.22
N ASP A 38 0.49 11.42 1.52
CA ASP A 38 1.49 12.35 0.98
C ASP A 38 2.92 12.01 1.45
N ALA A 39 3.04 11.25 2.55
CA ALA A 39 4.32 10.73 3.04
C ALA A 39 4.85 9.53 2.24
N GLY A 40 4.05 8.95 1.32
CA GLY A 40 4.43 7.80 0.52
C GLY A 40 4.12 6.46 1.18
N GLU A 41 3.36 6.45 2.29
CA GLU A 41 2.88 5.21 2.88
C GLU A 41 1.72 4.66 2.05
N LEU A 42 1.63 3.34 1.92
CA LEU A 42 0.48 2.71 1.29
C LEU A 42 -0.59 2.39 2.34
N VAL A 43 -1.85 2.52 1.95
CA VAL A 43 -3.00 2.35 2.85
C VAL A 43 -4.04 1.48 2.17
N PHE A 44 -4.55 0.50 2.90
CA PHE A 44 -5.67 -0.33 2.47
C PHE A 44 -6.48 -0.78 3.68
N ASP A 45 -7.70 -1.24 3.45
CA ASP A 45 -8.52 -1.81 4.50
C ASP A 45 -8.70 -3.33 4.32
N ALA A 46 -9.11 -3.98 5.41
CA ALA A 46 -9.38 -5.41 5.42
C ALA A 46 -10.37 -5.74 6.52
N ARG A 47 -11.13 -6.82 6.34
CA ARG A 47 -11.94 -7.36 7.45
C ARG A 47 -11.01 -7.80 8.58
N ALA A 48 -11.38 -7.45 9.82
CA ALA A 48 -10.61 -7.83 11.01
C ALA A 48 -10.39 -9.35 11.09
N SER A 49 -11.34 -10.14 10.58
CA SER A 49 -11.27 -11.61 10.54
C SER A 49 -10.46 -12.17 9.37
N SER A 50 -9.91 -11.33 8.49
CA SER A 50 -9.18 -11.78 7.30
C SER A 50 -7.81 -12.37 7.66
N ARG A 51 -7.34 -13.28 6.80
CA ARG A 51 -6.00 -13.88 6.96
C ARG A 51 -4.89 -12.84 6.97
N LYS A 52 -4.99 -11.79 6.12
CA LYS A 52 -3.95 -10.77 6.03
C LYS A 52 -3.80 -9.97 7.33
N VAL A 53 -4.88 -9.69 8.05
CA VAL A 53 -4.81 -9.01 9.36
C VAL A 53 -4.09 -9.90 10.38
N ALA A 54 -4.44 -11.18 10.46
CA ALA A 54 -3.75 -12.14 11.32
C ALA A 54 -2.28 -12.32 10.92
N ASN A 55 -2.00 -12.34 9.61
CA ASN A 55 -0.65 -12.49 9.08
C ASN A 55 0.26 -11.33 9.52
N VAL A 56 -0.18 -10.08 9.32
CA VAL A 56 0.65 -8.91 9.66
C VAL A 56 0.82 -8.73 11.18
N ALA A 57 -0.13 -9.19 11.98
CA ALA A 57 0.00 -9.21 13.43
C ALA A 57 1.11 -10.16 13.89
N ARG A 58 1.32 -11.25 13.17
CA ARG A 58 2.35 -12.26 13.46
C ARG A 58 3.69 -11.94 12.82
N ASP A 59 3.68 -11.49 11.56
CA ASP A 59 4.85 -11.09 10.80
C ASP A 59 4.47 -9.86 9.95
N PRO A 60 4.99 -8.66 10.26
CA PRO A 60 4.54 -7.43 9.61
C PRO A 60 5.05 -7.25 8.18
N ARG A 61 5.96 -8.11 7.71
CA ARG A 61 6.54 -7.99 6.36
C ARG A 61 5.47 -8.20 5.30
N VAL A 62 5.43 -7.29 4.34
CA VAL A 62 4.50 -7.34 3.21
C VAL A 62 5.22 -6.95 1.93
N ALA A 63 4.69 -7.43 0.80
CA ALA A 63 5.03 -6.94 -0.52
C ALA A 63 3.76 -6.42 -1.19
N VAL A 64 3.89 -5.32 -1.94
CA VAL A 64 2.76 -4.71 -2.63
C VAL A 64 3.16 -4.40 -4.07
N THR A 65 2.31 -4.77 -5.02
CA THR A 65 2.44 -4.35 -6.41
C THR A 65 1.21 -3.56 -6.79
N VAL A 66 1.39 -2.34 -7.32
CA VAL A 66 0.31 -1.46 -7.76
C VAL A 66 0.44 -1.20 -9.25
N GLY A 67 -0.69 -1.17 -9.95
CA GLY A 67 -0.76 -0.94 -11.39
C GLY A 67 -0.68 -2.23 -12.20
N GLY A 68 -0.26 -2.11 -13.45
CA GLY A 68 -0.02 -3.23 -14.36
C GLY A 68 -0.92 -3.25 -15.59
N THR A 69 -2.12 -2.67 -15.54
CA THR A 69 -3.07 -2.73 -16.68
C THR A 69 -2.65 -1.87 -17.87
N ASP A 70 -1.85 -0.84 -17.63
CA ASP A 70 -1.32 0.03 -18.68
C ASP A 70 0.14 -0.26 -19.05
N GLY A 71 0.71 -1.36 -18.50
CA GLY A 71 2.10 -1.74 -18.70
C GLY A 71 3.09 -1.05 -17.76
N THR A 72 2.59 -0.32 -16.75
CA THR A 72 3.45 0.29 -15.72
C THR A 72 3.10 -0.22 -14.33
N THR A 73 4.10 -0.40 -13.48
CA THR A 73 3.93 -0.94 -12.12
C THR A 73 4.86 -0.26 -11.14
N VAL A 74 4.49 -0.28 -9.86
CA VAL A 74 5.45 -0.17 -8.76
C VAL A 74 5.42 -1.47 -7.96
N GLN A 75 6.60 -1.97 -7.63
CA GLN A 75 6.80 -3.08 -6.70
C GLN A 75 7.34 -2.50 -5.41
N CYS A 76 6.78 -2.89 -4.29
CA CYS A 76 7.12 -2.36 -2.98
C CYS A 76 7.32 -3.48 -1.97
N GLU A 77 8.26 -3.28 -1.07
CA GLU A 77 8.42 -4.09 0.13
C GLU A 77 8.42 -3.18 1.36
N GLY A 78 7.87 -3.67 2.46
CA GLY A 78 7.79 -2.90 3.68
C GLY A 78 7.18 -3.66 4.84
N VAL A 79 6.79 -2.92 5.84
CA VAL A 79 6.13 -3.46 7.04
C VAL A 79 4.75 -2.83 7.20
N ALA A 80 3.77 -3.66 7.53
CA ALA A 80 2.41 -3.23 7.76
C ALA A 80 2.11 -3.11 9.25
N ASP A 81 1.34 -2.09 9.61
CA ASP A 81 0.80 -1.92 10.96
C ASP A 81 -0.64 -1.39 10.91
N VAL A 82 -1.29 -1.38 12.05
CA VAL A 82 -2.59 -0.74 12.26
C VAL A 82 -2.34 0.62 12.88
N PRO A 83 -2.44 1.72 12.11
CA PRO A 83 -2.16 3.04 12.64
C PRO A 83 -3.21 3.48 13.66
N ALA A 84 -2.79 4.31 14.62
CA ALA A 84 -3.65 4.86 15.67
C ALA A 84 -3.50 6.39 15.73
N GLY A 85 -4.45 7.05 16.40
CA GLY A 85 -4.39 8.49 16.65
C GLY A 85 -4.29 9.33 15.38
N ALA A 86 -3.34 10.27 15.34
CA ALA A 86 -3.12 11.17 14.21
C ALA A 86 -2.73 10.42 12.94
N ASP A 87 -1.93 9.37 13.06
CA ASP A 87 -1.55 8.52 11.92
C ASP A 87 -2.77 7.84 11.30
N ARG A 88 -3.68 7.31 12.12
CA ARG A 88 -4.92 6.73 11.61
C ARG A 88 -5.77 7.77 10.91
N ARG A 89 -5.91 8.96 11.46
CA ARG A 89 -6.70 10.04 10.83
C ARG A 89 -6.14 10.41 9.46
N ARG A 90 -4.82 10.53 9.35
CA ARG A 90 -4.11 10.84 8.11
C ARG A 90 -4.27 9.73 7.06
N CYS A 91 -4.11 8.47 7.46
CA CYS A 91 -4.30 7.33 6.60
C CYS A 91 -5.77 7.18 6.16
N ALA A 92 -6.71 7.36 7.08
CA ALA A 92 -8.14 7.31 6.77
C ALA A 92 -8.56 8.40 5.79
N ALA A 93 -8.02 9.62 5.93
CA ALA A 93 -8.28 10.70 5.00
C ALA A 93 -7.75 10.39 3.59
N ALA A 94 -6.55 9.82 3.47
CA ALA A 94 -5.98 9.42 2.19
C ALA A 94 -6.81 8.32 1.51
N TYR A 95 -7.26 7.32 2.27
CA TYR A 95 -8.10 6.24 1.76
C TYR A 95 -9.48 6.75 1.30
N ALA A 96 -10.14 7.57 2.12
CA ALA A 96 -11.45 8.14 1.79
C ALA A 96 -11.40 9.07 0.58
N ALA A 97 -10.33 9.84 0.41
CA ALA A 97 -10.12 10.71 -0.75
C ALA A 97 -9.93 9.90 -2.04
N ALA A 98 -9.16 8.80 -1.97
CA ALA A 98 -8.91 7.93 -3.12
C ALA A 98 -10.14 7.07 -3.48
N PHE A 99 -10.91 6.64 -2.49
CA PHE A 99 -12.05 5.73 -2.64
C PHE A 99 -13.29 6.23 -1.89
N PRO A 100 -13.93 7.31 -2.36
CA PRO A 100 -15.13 7.83 -1.69
C PRO A 100 -16.24 6.80 -1.53
N GLN A 101 -16.36 5.85 -2.47
CA GLN A 101 -17.33 4.77 -2.44
C GLN A 101 -17.10 3.76 -1.29
N PHE A 102 -15.88 3.71 -0.74
CA PHE A 102 -15.50 2.83 0.36
C PHE A 102 -15.31 3.58 1.70
N ALA A 103 -15.48 4.90 1.72
CA ALA A 103 -15.24 5.70 2.92
C ALA A 103 -16.11 5.26 4.12
N GLY A 104 -17.31 4.73 3.85
CA GLY A 104 -18.19 4.20 4.89
C GLY A 104 -17.63 2.99 5.64
N SER A 105 -16.78 2.19 5.01
CA SER A 105 -16.16 1.01 5.64
C SER A 105 -15.27 1.37 6.83
N LEU A 106 -14.69 2.60 6.83
CA LEU A 106 -13.82 3.07 7.91
C LEU A 106 -14.56 3.29 9.24
N ARG A 107 -15.90 3.29 9.24
CA ARG A 107 -16.76 3.39 10.42
C ARG A 107 -17.25 2.04 10.92
N ASP A 108 -16.99 0.97 10.17
CA ASP A 108 -17.36 -0.40 10.54
C ASP A 108 -16.29 -0.96 11.49
N ASP A 109 -16.67 -1.37 12.69
CA ASP A 109 -15.79 -1.97 13.70
C ASP A 109 -15.17 -3.30 13.22
N GLY A 110 -15.79 -3.96 12.25
CA GLY A 110 -15.29 -5.17 11.61
C GLY A 110 -14.23 -4.93 10.55
N ILE A 111 -13.89 -3.68 10.25
CA ILE A 111 -12.88 -3.30 9.26
C ILE A 111 -11.67 -2.69 9.95
N VAL A 112 -10.48 -3.12 9.53
CA VAL A 112 -9.19 -2.63 10.00
C VAL A 112 -8.52 -1.85 8.87
N LEU A 113 -8.05 -0.66 9.17
CA LEU A 113 -7.20 0.13 8.29
C LEU A 113 -5.74 -0.27 8.52
N LEU A 114 -5.03 -0.58 7.44
CA LEU A 114 -3.62 -1.00 7.48
C LEU A 114 -2.77 0.02 6.75
N ARG A 115 -1.59 0.29 7.31
CA ARG A 115 -0.58 1.16 6.72
C ARG A 115 0.67 0.34 6.41
N VAL A 116 1.29 0.58 5.25
CA VAL A 116 2.59 0.01 4.90
C VAL A 116 3.62 1.12 4.84
N THR A 117 4.64 1.00 5.68
CA THR A 117 5.84 1.83 5.61
C THR A 117 6.85 1.13 4.71
N LEU A 118 7.29 1.80 3.66
CA LEU A 118 8.13 1.20 2.63
C LEU A 118 9.60 1.12 3.07
N ALA A 119 10.23 -0.01 2.78
CA ALA A 119 11.67 -0.21 2.90
C ALA A 119 12.34 -0.24 1.52
N TRP A 120 11.61 -0.60 0.49
CA TRP A 120 12.11 -0.68 -0.89
C TRP A 120 10.96 -0.46 -1.87
N ALA A 121 11.26 0.16 -3.01
CA ALA A 121 10.34 0.26 -4.13
C ALA A 121 11.06 0.32 -5.46
N ARG A 122 10.41 -0.15 -6.53
CA ARG A 122 10.90 -0.13 -7.89
C ARG A 122 9.76 0.14 -8.87
N TYR A 123 9.97 1.12 -9.75
CA TYR A 123 9.07 1.41 -10.86
C TYR A 123 9.46 0.59 -12.08
N GLY A 124 8.48 -0.01 -12.74
CA GLY A 124 8.66 -0.74 -13.99
C GLY A 124 7.81 -0.13 -15.11
N ASP A 125 8.40 0.03 -16.27
CA ASP A 125 7.74 0.43 -17.51
C ASP A 125 8.01 -0.62 -18.59
N PHE A 126 6.96 -1.30 -19.00
CA PHE A 126 6.98 -2.39 -19.98
C PHE A 126 6.30 -2.03 -21.29
N ARG A 127 6.02 -0.75 -21.51
CA ARG A 127 5.36 -0.26 -22.73
C ARG A 127 6.32 -0.30 -23.90
N ASP A 128 5.77 -0.34 -25.11
CA ASP A 128 6.52 -0.29 -26.38
C ASP A 128 7.57 -1.39 -26.53
N GLY A 129 7.30 -2.57 -25.97
CA GLY A 129 8.21 -3.73 -26.06
C GLY A 129 9.51 -3.58 -25.30
N ARG A 130 9.62 -2.60 -24.41
CA ARG A 130 10.77 -2.39 -23.53
C ARG A 130 10.49 -2.89 -22.12
N SER A 131 11.56 -3.15 -21.38
CA SER A 131 11.52 -3.44 -19.96
C SER A 131 12.49 -2.50 -19.26
N VAL A 132 11.95 -1.42 -18.70
CA VAL A 132 12.75 -0.41 -17.99
C VAL A 132 12.39 -0.46 -16.52
N MET A 133 13.37 -0.73 -15.66
CA MET A 133 13.21 -0.83 -14.23
C MET A 133 14.02 0.28 -13.57
N THR A 134 13.39 1.04 -12.68
CA THR A 134 14.03 2.15 -11.97
C THR A 134 13.77 2.04 -10.48
N GLU A 135 14.82 1.95 -9.68
CA GLU A 135 14.70 1.96 -8.22
C GLU A 135 14.17 3.31 -7.72
N VAL A 136 13.30 3.25 -6.72
CA VAL A 136 12.75 4.43 -6.05
C VAL A 136 13.42 4.55 -4.70
N ASP A 137 14.17 5.64 -4.46
CA ASP A 137 14.88 5.84 -3.20
C ASP A 137 13.90 6.29 -2.10
N VAL A 138 13.21 5.33 -1.52
CA VAL A 138 12.23 5.56 -0.43
C VAL A 138 12.90 5.99 0.87
N THR A 139 14.19 5.75 1.03
CA THR A 139 14.93 6.08 2.28
C THR A 139 15.11 7.59 2.44
N ARG A 140 15.03 8.35 1.36
CA ARG A 140 15.11 9.83 1.37
C ARG A 140 13.78 10.51 1.68
N TRP A 141 12.70 9.76 1.77
CA TRP A 141 11.42 10.34 2.14
C TRP A 141 11.37 10.51 3.65
N GLY A 142 11.65 11.65 4.17
CA GLY A 142 11.59 11.92 5.61
C GLY A 142 10.26 11.46 6.25
N PRO A 143 10.16 11.49 7.58
CA PRO A 143 8.93 11.13 8.28
C PRO A 143 7.75 11.96 7.72
N ALA A 144 6.55 11.41 7.85
CA ALA A 144 5.35 12.16 7.55
C ALA A 144 5.39 13.48 8.33
N GLY A 145 5.44 14.59 7.62
CA GLY A 145 5.34 15.90 8.27
C GLY A 145 4.03 15.99 9.05
N ASP A 146 4.11 16.60 10.21
CA ASP A 146 2.94 16.95 11.02
C ASP A 146 2.00 17.88 10.25
#